data_0cba9ae80581b6f79a721922041e2a32
#
_entry.id   0cba9ae80581b6f79a721922041e2a32
#
_cell.length_a   1.000
_cell.length_b   1.000
_cell.length_c   1.000
_cell.angle_alpha   90.00
_cell.angle_beta   90.00
_cell.angle_gamma   90.00
#
_symmetry.space_group_name_H-M   'P 1'
#
loop_
_entity.id
_entity.type
_entity.pdbx_description
1 polymer ?
#
loop_
_entity_poly.entity_id
_entity_poly.type
_entity_poly.pdbx_seq_one_letter_code
_entity_poly.pdbx_strand_id
1 'polypeptide(L)'
;MIQIIFEIPDAVNIKEKRKIVKSVLEKMRRRFRLTAAEVDLQDSLSFAQIGGAIISNSKIFGEKVLQKAFDMIEKETFVRIQDMKIYSEEF
;
A
#
# COMPACT_ATOMS: atom_id res chain seq x y z
N MET A 1 -0.27 4.07 10.59
CA MET A 1 -0.65 2.97 9.66
C MET A 1 -1.45 3.51 8.49
N ILE A 2 -1.23 2.97 7.33
CA ILE A 2 -2.01 3.26 6.14
C ILE A 2 -2.67 1.98 5.64
N GLN A 3 -3.91 2.09 5.15
CA GLN A 3 -4.61 1.02 4.43
C GLN A 3 -5.04 1.54 3.07
N ILE A 4 -4.79 0.76 2.04
CA ILE A 4 -5.12 1.13 0.66
C ILE A 4 -5.84 -0.04 0.00
N ILE A 5 -6.99 0.25 -0.61
CA ILE A 5 -7.69 -0.68 -1.49
C ILE A 5 -7.51 -0.17 -2.91
N PHE A 6 -7.01 -1.01 -3.79
CA PHE A 6 -6.82 -0.64 -5.19
C PHE A 6 -7.26 -1.72 -6.15
N GLU A 7 -7.63 -1.30 -7.34
CA GLU A 7 -7.94 -2.16 -8.46
C GLU A 7 -6.71 -2.31 -9.35
N ILE A 8 -6.49 -3.54 -9.84
CA ILE A 8 -5.46 -3.83 -10.81
C ILE A 8 -6.14 -4.02 -12.15
N PRO A 9 -6.08 -3.01 -13.06
CA PRO A 9 -6.67 -3.13 -14.38
C PRO A 9 -5.97 -4.24 -15.18
N ASP A 10 -6.75 -4.98 -15.96
CA ASP A 10 -6.23 -5.95 -16.92
C ASP A 10 -5.46 -7.14 -16.31
N ALA A 11 -5.62 -7.41 -15.03
CA ALA A 11 -5.05 -8.62 -14.44
C ALA A 11 -5.76 -9.85 -15.00
N VAL A 12 -5.00 -10.75 -15.63
CA VAL A 12 -5.57 -11.92 -16.32
C VAL A 12 -5.56 -13.18 -15.46
N ASN A 13 -4.71 -13.23 -14.42
CA ASN A 13 -4.63 -14.37 -13.50
C ASN A 13 -4.06 -13.95 -12.16
N ILE A 14 -4.20 -14.84 -11.19
CA ILE A 14 -3.77 -14.57 -9.81
C ILE A 14 -2.23 -14.41 -9.68
N LYS A 15 -1.48 -15.08 -10.52
CA LYS A 15 -0.02 -14.99 -10.53
C LYS A 15 0.44 -13.57 -10.93
N GLU A 16 -0.21 -13.00 -11.93
CA GLU A 16 0.07 -11.63 -12.37
C GLU A 16 -0.31 -10.62 -11.30
N LYS A 17 -1.48 -10.80 -10.68
CA LYS A 17 -1.90 -9.96 -9.54
C LYS A 17 -0.85 -9.98 -8.43
N ARG A 18 -0.39 -11.18 -8.03
CA ARG A 18 0.62 -11.33 -6.97
C ARG A 18 1.92 -10.61 -7.29
N LYS A 19 2.35 -10.64 -8.54
CA LYS A 19 3.52 -9.90 -9.00
C LYS A 19 3.37 -8.39 -8.79
N ILE A 20 2.22 -7.85 -9.16
CA ILE A 20 1.94 -6.42 -9.05
C ILE A 20 1.87 -6.00 -7.59
N VAL A 21 1.14 -6.74 -6.77
CA VAL A 21 1.03 -6.47 -5.33
C VAL A 21 2.40 -6.54 -4.66
N LYS A 22 3.19 -7.57 -4.97
CA LYS A 22 4.54 -7.72 -4.43
C LYS A 22 5.42 -6.52 -4.80
N SER A 23 5.35 -6.05 -6.04
CA SER A 23 6.11 -4.89 -6.49
C SER A 23 5.75 -3.63 -5.71
N VAL A 24 4.45 -3.39 -5.48
CA VAL A 24 3.97 -2.25 -4.68
C VAL A 24 4.50 -2.35 -3.24
N LEU A 25 4.38 -3.51 -2.63
CA LEU A 25 4.84 -3.73 -1.25
C LEU A 25 6.36 -3.55 -1.12
N GLU A 26 7.13 -4.05 -2.07
CA GLU A 26 8.59 -3.90 -2.06
C GLU A 26 9.01 -2.44 -2.17
N LYS A 27 8.34 -1.65 -3.00
CA LYS A 27 8.60 -0.21 -3.10
C LYS A 27 8.34 0.50 -1.77
N MET A 28 7.24 0.16 -1.10
CA MET A 28 6.93 0.71 0.21
C MET A 28 8.02 0.38 1.24
N ARG A 29 8.47 -0.87 1.26
CA ARG A 29 9.49 -1.33 2.21
C ARG A 29 10.85 -0.69 1.96
N ARG A 30 11.27 -0.63 0.71
CA ARG A 30 12.60 -0.15 0.33
C ARG A 30 12.72 1.36 0.38
N ARG A 31 11.75 2.08 -0.16
CA ARG A 31 11.85 3.55 -0.30
C ARG A 31 11.45 4.28 0.97
N PHE A 32 10.56 3.72 1.75
CA PHE A 32 10.00 4.38 2.94
C PHE A 32 10.26 3.63 4.23
N ARG A 33 10.90 2.47 4.15
CA ARG A 33 11.20 1.60 5.30
C ARG A 33 9.94 1.24 6.11
N LEU A 34 8.84 1.07 5.40
CA LEU A 34 7.59 0.64 6.02
C LEU A 34 7.58 -0.88 6.20
N THR A 35 6.91 -1.33 7.24
CA THR A 35 6.41 -2.69 7.30
C THR A 35 5.12 -2.72 6.48
N ALA A 36 5.03 -3.58 5.48
CA ALA A 36 3.89 -3.61 4.58
C ALA A 36 3.50 -5.04 4.21
N ALA A 37 2.20 -5.27 4.05
CA ALA A 37 1.66 -6.58 3.68
C ALA A 37 0.32 -6.44 2.97
N GLU A 38 -0.05 -7.45 2.19
CA GLU A 38 -1.42 -7.62 1.70
C GLU A 38 -2.25 -8.15 2.86
N VAL A 39 -3.35 -7.46 3.20
CA VAL A 39 -4.11 -7.74 4.43
C VAL A 39 -5.50 -8.32 4.16
N ASP A 40 -6.03 -8.18 2.96
CA ASP A 40 -7.31 -8.72 2.56
C ASP A 40 -7.43 -8.81 1.04
N LEU A 41 -8.51 -9.40 0.54
CA LEU A 41 -8.81 -9.54 -0.88
C LEU A 41 -7.80 -10.42 -1.64
N GLN A 42 -7.09 -11.31 -0.94
CA GLN A 42 -6.09 -12.19 -1.54
C GLN A 42 -6.68 -13.07 -2.65
N ASP A 43 -7.95 -13.45 -2.50
CA ASP A 43 -8.64 -14.30 -3.49
C ASP A 43 -9.28 -13.51 -4.63
N SER A 44 -9.28 -12.18 -4.56
CA SER A 44 -9.80 -11.34 -5.63
C SER A 44 -8.74 -11.19 -6.73
N LEU A 45 -9.15 -11.34 -7.98
CA LEU A 45 -8.25 -11.15 -9.11
C LEU A 45 -7.98 -9.67 -9.38
N SER A 46 -9.01 -8.84 -9.23
CA SER A 46 -8.95 -7.43 -9.64
C SER A 46 -8.63 -6.44 -8.53
N PHE A 47 -8.81 -6.84 -7.27
CA PHE A 47 -8.66 -5.94 -6.13
C PHE A 47 -7.65 -6.46 -5.13
N ALA A 48 -6.97 -5.53 -4.48
CA ALA A 48 -6.07 -5.84 -3.38
C ALA A 48 -6.27 -4.82 -2.26
N GLN A 49 -6.11 -5.29 -1.03
CA GLN A 49 -6.04 -4.42 0.13
C GLN A 49 -4.68 -4.61 0.79
N ILE A 50 -3.94 -3.54 0.89
CA ILE A 50 -2.62 -3.57 1.53
C ILE A 50 -2.61 -2.68 2.76
N GLY A 51 -1.74 -3.02 3.70
CA GLY A 51 -1.46 -2.22 4.88
C GLY A 51 0.01 -1.92 4.99
N GLY A 52 0.33 -0.74 5.51
CA GLY A 52 1.71 -0.37 5.81
C GLY A 52 1.76 0.39 7.13
N ALA A 53 2.86 0.24 7.84
CA ALA A 53 3.04 0.87 9.14
C ALA A 53 4.47 1.36 9.32
N ILE A 54 4.59 2.44 10.10
CA ILE A 54 5.88 2.95 10.55
C ILE A 54 5.75 3.32 12.03
N ILE A 55 6.80 3.06 12.79
CA ILE A 55 6.90 3.53 14.16
C ILE A 55 7.73 4.81 14.15
N SER A 56 7.18 5.88 14.74
CA SER A 56 7.85 7.17 14.81
C SER A 56 7.55 7.83 16.15
N ASN A 57 8.52 8.57 16.67
CA ASN A 57 8.31 9.41 17.85
C ASN A 57 7.65 10.75 17.50
N SER A 58 7.36 10.99 16.24
CA SER A 58 6.64 12.17 15.74
C SER A 58 5.48 11.75 14.88
N LYS A 59 4.26 12.06 15.33
CA LYS A 59 3.03 11.79 14.59
C LYS A 59 3.03 12.47 13.22
N ILE A 60 3.47 13.73 13.18
CA ILE A 60 3.51 14.53 11.95
C ILE A 60 4.48 13.89 10.95
N PHE A 61 5.66 13.52 11.40
CA PHE A 61 6.65 12.87 10.54
C PHE A 61 6.14 11.53 10.00
N GLY A 62 5.55 10.69 10.87
CA GLY A 62 4.99 9.41 10.47
C GLY A 62 3.89 9.56 9.43
N GLU A 63 2.97 10.49 9.61
CA GLU A 63 1.91 10.76 8.65
C GLU A 63 2.46 11.26 7.31
N LYS A 64 3.48 12.10 7.32
CA LYS A 64 4.14 12.56 6.08
C LYS A 64 4.77 11.42 5.30
N VAL A 65 5.42 10.47 5.98
CA VAL A 65 6.00 9.31 5.33
C VAL A 65 4.92 8.45 4.69
N LEU A 66 3.82 8.19 5.40
CA LEU A 66 2.70 7.41 4.86
C LEU A 66 2.06 8.10 3.66
N GLN A 67 1.90 9.41 3.71
CA GLN A 67 1.35 10.18 2.59
C GLN A 67 2.27 10.12 1.37
N LYS A 68 3.57 10.22 1.55
CA LYS A 68 4.53 10.08 0.46
C LYS A 68 4.52 8.69 -0.16
N ALA A 69 4.35 7.65 0.65
CA ALA A 69 4.23 6.28 0.16
C ALA A 69 2.97 6.13 -0.70
N PHE A 70 1.84 6.69 -0.26
CA PHE A 70 0.61 6.71 -1.04
C PHE A 70 0.79 7.45 -2.37
N ASP A 71 1.40 8.63 -2.35
CA ASP A 71 1.66 9.42 -3.55
C ASP A 71 2.54 8.67 -4.55
N MET A 72 3.52 7.91 -4.07
CA MET A 72 4.36 7.08 -4.92
C MET A 72 3.53 5.99 -5.62
N ILE A 73 2.66 5.30 -4.88
CA ILE A 73 1.80 4.26 -5.44
C ILE A 73 0.90 4.86 -6.53
N GLU A 74 0.29 5.99 -6.25
CA GLU A 74 -0.61 6.66 -7.17
C GLU A 74 0.09 7.10 -8.46
N LYS A 75 1.32 7.60 -8.35
CA LYS A 75 2.06 8.16 -9.50
C LYS A 75 2.90 7.14 -10.27
N GLU A 76 3.45 6.15 -9.58
CA GLU A 76 4.45 5.25 -10.17
C GLU A 76 3.91 3.84 -10.46
N THR A 77 2.62 3.60 -10.25
CA THR A 77 2.01 2.30 -10.55
C THR A 77 0.76 2.49 -11.40
N PHE A 78 0.31 1.40 -12.03
CA PHE A 78 -0.89 1.42 -12.86
C PHE A 78 -2.15 1.03 -12.09
N VAL A 79 -2.06 0.89 -10.79
CA VAL A 79 -3.21 0.52 -9.97
C VAL A 79 -4.18 1.71 -9.83
N ARG A 80 -5.47 1.41 -9.68
CA ARG A 80 -6.50 2.42 -9.46
C ARG A 80 -6.89 2.42 -7.99
N ILE A 81 -6.64 3.53 -7.31
CA ILE A 81 -6.97 3.64 -5.89
C ILE A 81 -8.48 3.72 -5.74
N GLN A 82 -9.03 2.83 -4.90
CA GLN A 82 -10.46 2.81 -4.56
C GLN A 82 -10.72 3.47 -3.22
N ASP A 83 -9.83 3.25 -2.25
CA ASP A 83 -9.94 3.83 -0.91
C ASP A 83 -8.57 3.93 -0.26
N MET A 84 -8.42 4.87 0.64
CA MET A 84 -7.19 5.07 1.42
C MET A 84 -7.53 5.63 2.78
N LYS A 85 -6.94 5.05 3.83
CA LYS A 85 -7.08 5.55 5.21
C LYS A 85 -5.72 5.59 5.88
N ILE A 86 -5.47 6.68 6.60
CA ILE A 86 -4.28 6.83 7.43
C ILE A 86 -4.71 6.92 8.88
N TYR A 87 -4.09 6.11 9.72
CA TYR A 87 -4.36 6.07 11.16
C TYR A 87 -3.09 6.42 11.92
N SER A 88 -3.24 7.17 13.00
CA SER A 88 -2.15 7.49 13.92
C SER A 88 -2.55 7.14 15.34
N GLU A 89 -1.66 6.46 16.06
CA GLU A 89 -1.82 6.18 17.47
C GLU A 89 -0.60 6.72 18.23
N GLU A 90 -0.86 7.40 19.34
CA GLU A 90 0.18 7.88 20.24
C GLU A 90 0.32 6.94 21.43
N PHE A 91 1.56 6.72 21.81
CA PHE A 91 1.89 5.87 22.95
C PHE A 91 2.35 6.72 24.14
#